data_2bc0539dc50b029f484abc6c9f02ea3f
#
_entry.id   2bc0539dc50b029f484abc6c9f02ea3f
#
_cell.length_a   1.000
_cell.length_b   1.000
_cell.length_c   1.000
_cell.angle_alpha   90.00
_cell.angle_beta   90.00
_cell.angle_gamma   90.00
#
_symmetry.space_group_name_H-M   'P 1'
#
loop_
_entity.id
_entity.type
_entity.pdbx_description
1 polymer ?
#
loop_
_entity_poly.entity_id
_entity_poly.type
_entity_poly.pdbx_seq_one_letter_code
_entity_poly.pdbx_strand_id
1 'polypeptide(L)'
;MHAAFLLGAVLILGLIVADWMAFNRRSPTSVRYGVVVGRREEPLVVRRDRFDAEGLLQLPRGWARLVAEHRAVQLLPDRKRFGIAVRTAWPLNGFVHYAALDERAPVTLTKRMPWSSALLTGAWFLTVAGGTLVYLVAFAFAGGLSSAGGAFLGVALSGLGLLVCLFGLVVVVAAYRLEDKRLMAVFEEFKAAL
;
A
#
# COMPACT_ATOMS: atom_id res chain seq x y z
N MET A 1 -28.75 12.83 9.20
CA MET A 1 -27.78 11.74 9.34
C MET A 1 -27.60 10.92 8.05
N HIS A 2 -28.67 10.53 7.33
CA HIS A 2 -28.56 9.71 6.12
C HIS A 2 -27.76 10.33 4.98
N ALA A 3 -27.88 11.65 4.73
CA ALA A 3 -27.18 12.34 3.66
C ALA A 3 -25.65 12.34 3.87
N ALA A 4 -25.16 12.55 5.10
CA ALA A 4 -23.74 12.53 5.42
C ALA A 4 -23.15 11.11 5.28
N PHE A 5 -23.91 10.07 5.66
CA PHE A 5 -23.52 8.68 5.47
C PHE A 5 -23.42 8.33 3.98
N LEU A 6 -24.41 8.71 3.19
CA LEU A 6 -24.42 8.46 1.73
C LEU A 6 -23.25 9.18 1.05
N LEU A 7 -22.99 10.45 1.41
CA LEU A 7 -21.85 11.21 0.88
C LEU A 7 -20.54 10.52 1.22
N GLY A 8 -20.35 10.09 2.47
CA GLY A 8 -19.15 9.35 2.90
C GLY A 8 -18.96 8.05 2.12
N ALA A 9 -20.03 7.27 1.93
CA ALA A 9 -19.99 6.03 1.17
C ALA A 9 -19.60 6.26 -0.30
N VAL A 10 -20.17 7.31 -0.94
CA VAL A 10 -19.85 7.69 -2.33
C VAL A 10 -18.37 8.12 -2.45
N LEU A 11 -17.87 8.90 -1.50
CA LEU A 11 -16.47 9.33 -1.50
C LEU A 11 -15.50 8.15 -1.33
N ILE A 12 -15.79 7.22 -0.41
CA ILE A 12 -14.97 6.02 -0.22
C ILE A 12 -15.00 5.14 -1.48
N LEU A 13 -16.18 4.92 -2.06
CA LEU A 13 -16.31 4.14 -3.28
C LEU A 13 -15.56 4.81 -4.45
N GLY A 14 -15.70 6.14 -4.60
CA GLY A 14 -14.96 6.93 -5.59
C GLY A 14 -13.45 6.79 -5.42
N LEU A 15 -12.94 6.86 -4.19
CA LEU A 15 -11.53 6.66 -3.89
C LEU A 15 -11.05 5.25 -4.26
N ILE A 16 -11.82 4.21 -3.92
CA ILE A 16 -11.48 2.82 -4.27
C ILE A 16 -11.43 2.63 -5.79
N VAL A 17 -12.40 3.19 -6.52
CA VAL A 17 -12.44 3.14 -7.98
C VAL A 17 -11.27 3.90 -8.60
N ALA A 18 -10.98 5.11 -8.11
CA ALA A 18 -9.85 5.91 -8.58
C ALA A 18 -8.51 5.17 -8.36
N ASP A 19 -8.30 4.60 -7.17
CA ASP A 19 -7.13 3.78 -6.87
C ASP A 19 -7.05 2.54 -7.77
N TRP A 20 -8.18 1.84 -7.96
CA TRP A 20 -8.22 0.68 -8.83
C TRP A 20 -7.82 1.05 -10.27
N MET A 21 -8.32 2.17 -10.77
CA MET A 21 -7.95 2.69 -12.09
C MET A 21 -6.48 3.08 -12.17
N ALA A 22 -5.96 3.80 -11.17
CA ALA A 22 -4.57 4.29 -11.17
C ALA A 22 -3.55 3.15 -11.02
N PHE A 23 -3.86 2.14 -10.19
CA PHE A 23 -2.94 1.02 -9.92
C PHE A 23 -3.05 -0.17 -10.88
N ASN A 24 -4.19 -0.35 -11.56
CA ASN A 24 -4.38 -1.43 -12.53
C ASN A 24 -4.12 -0.99 -13.97
N ARG A 25 -4.26 0.30 -14.28
CA ARG A 25 -3.96 0.79 -15.61
C ARG A 25 -2.46 0.99 -15.77
N ARG A 26 -1.94 0.58 -16.93
CA ARG A 26 -0.58 0.87 -17.39
C ARG A 26 -0.48 2.36 -17.81
N SER A 27 -0.95 3.28 -16.96
CA SER A 27 -0.98 4.71 -17.27
C SER A 27 0.27 5.41 -16.77
N PRO A 28 0.88 6.31 -17.54
CA PRO A 28 2.02 7.12 -17.11
C PRO A 28 1.70 8.04 -15.91
N THR A 29 0.44 8.40 -15.70
CA THR A 29 -0.01 9.24 -14.58
C THR A 29 0.16 8.56 -13.21
N SER A 30 0.37 7.24 -13.18
CA SER A 30 0.53 6.49 -11.92
C SER A 30 1.86 6.73 -11.21
N VAL A 31 2.87 7.34 -11.86
CA VAL A 31 4.22 7.52 -11.28
C VAL A 31 4.21 8.35 -9.99
N ARG A 32 3.32 9.34 -9.89
CA ARG A 32 3.18 10.21 -8.70
C ARG A 32 2.03 9.81 -7.79
N TYR A 33 1.19 8.88 -8.21
CA TYR A 33 0.01 8.49 -7.45
C TYR A 33 0.34 7.51 -6.32
N GLY A 34 -0.33 7.67 -5.19
CA GLY A 34 -0.18 6.81 -4.01
C GLY A 34 0.77 7.33 -2.95
N VAL A 35 0.73 6.70 -1.79
CA VAL A 35 1.59 7.00 -0.64
C VAL A 35 2.93 6.33 -0.80
N VAL A 36 4.02 7.05 -0.58
CA VAL A 36 5.37 6.49 -0.57
C VAL A 36 5.57 5.73 0.74
N VAL A 37 5.84 4.43 0.63
CA VAL A 37 6.05 3.54 1.79
C VAL A 37 7.50 3.04 1.91
N GLY A 38 8.34 3.34 0.93
CA GLY A 38 9.75 2.98 0.99
C GLY A 38 10.55 3.57 -0.17
N ARG A 39 11.85 3.78 0.07
CA ARG A 39 12.83 4.18 -0.95
C ARG A 39 14.09 3.36 -0.77
N ARG A 40 14.73 3.04 -1.90
CA ARG A 40 16.02 2.35 -1.94
C ARG A 40 16.84 2.93 -3.08
N GLU A 41 18.11 3.22 -2.82
CA GLU A 41 19.04 3.71 -3.84
C GLU A 41 20.05 2.62 -4.18
N GLU A 42 20.27 2.42 -5.46
CA GLU A 42 21.26 1.48 -5.99
C GLU A 42 21.91 2.04 -7.25
N PRO A 43 23.20 1.78 -7.49
CA PRO A 43 23.83 2.11 -8.77
C PRO A 43 23.36 1.12 -9.84
N LEU A 44 22.74 1.63 -10.92
CA LEU A 44 22.23 0.81 -12.01
C LEU A 44 22.36 1.54 -13.34
N VAL A 45 22.55 0.80 -14.43
CA VAL A 45 22.47 1.31 -15.80
C VAL A 45 21.11 0.93 -16.37
N VAL A 46 20.24 1.91 -16.57
CA VAL A 46 18.93 1.66 -17.23
C VAL A 46 19.13 1.76 -18.74
N ARG A 47 19.10 0.63 -19.43
CA ARG A 47 19.37 0.52 -20.85
C ARG A 47 18.08 0.61 -21.67
N ARG A 48 18.03 1.57 -22.60
CA ARG A 48 16.85 1.79 -23.46
C ARG A 48 16.63 0.63 -24.45
N ASP A 49 17.69 0.02 -24.96
CA ASP A 49 17.66 -1.07 -25.93
C ASP A 49 16.98 -2.35 -25.42
N ARG A 50 16.78 -2.46 -24.11
CA ARG A 50 16.11 -3.60 -23.47
C ARG A 50 14.58 -3.51 -23.50
N PHE A 51 14.04 -2.34 -23.79
CA PHE A 51 12.61 -2.11 -23.89
C PHE A 51 12.15 -2.18 -25.35
N ASP A 52 10.95 -2.73 -25.56
CA ASP A 52 10.32 -2.75 -26.87
C ASP A 52 9.91 -1.35 -27.37
N ALA A 53 9.28 -1.28 -28.55
CA ALA A 53 8.82 -0.03 -29.16
C ALA A 53 7.78 0.71 -28.29
N GLU A 54 7.04 -0.02 -27.43
CA GLU A 54 6.05 0.52 -26.51
C GLU A 54 6.65 0.91 -25.15
N GLY A 55 7.96 0.71 -24.96
CA GLY A 55 8.67 0.94 -23.71
C GLY A 55 8.37 -0.13 -22.67
N LEU A 56 8.01 -1.35 -23.07
CA LEU A 56 7.75 -2.48 -22.18
C LEU A 56 8.93 -3.46 -22.19
N LEU A 57 9.21 -4.03 -21.04
CA LEU A 57 10.12 -5.15 -20.86
C LEU A 57 9.38 -6.23 -20.07
N GLN A 58 9.21 -7.40 -20.71
CA GLN A 58 8.60 -8.55 -20.05
C GLN A 58 9.62 -9.23 -19.14
N LEU A 59 9.21 -9.49 -17.90
CA LEU A 59 10.00 -10.18 -16.89
C LEU A 59 9.27 -11.47 -16.46
N PRO A 60 9.98 -12.49 -15.93
CA PRO A 60 9.36 -13.75 -15.53
C PRO A 60 8.23 -13.59 -14.50
N ARG A 61 8.30 -12.59 -13.63
CA ARG A 61 7.31 -12.34 -12.55
C ARG A 61 6.57 -11.03 -12.69
N GLY A 62 6.68 -10.37 -13.84
CA GLY A 62 6.01 -9.10 -14.04
C GLY A 62 6.44 -8.36 -15.28
N TRP A 63 6.32 -7.05 -15.22
CA TRP A 63 6.62 -6.14 -16.32
C TRP A 63 7.37 -4.92 -15.81
N ALA A 64 8.31 -4.43 -16.60
CA ALA A 64 8.90 -3.11 -16.43
C ALA A 64 8.46 -2.23 -17.59
N ARG A 65 8.01 -1.01 -17.30
CA ARG A 65 7.58 -0.02 -18.29
C ARG A 65 8.40 1.25 -18.17
N LEU A 66 9.02 1.67 -19.26
CA LEU A 66 9.72 2.94 -19.34
C LEU A 66 8.72 4.09 -19.47
N VAL A 67 8.75 5.04 -18.53
CA VAL A 67 7.93 6.26 -18.51
C VAL A 67 8.88 7.45 -18.71
N ALA A 68 9.22 7.71 -19.97
CA ALA A 68 10.25 8.69 -20.34
C ALA A 68 9.95 10.10 -19.81
N GLU A 69 8.68 10.54 -19.86
CA GLU A 69 8.24 11.86 -19.36
C GLU A 69 8.60 12.10 -17.89
N HIS A 70 8.69 11.03 -17.09
CA HIS A 70 8.95 11.11 -15.65
C HIS A 70 10.33 10.58 -15.28
N ARG A 71 11.16 10.23 -16.26
CA ARG A 71 12.47 9.59 -16.07
C ARG A 71 12.38 8.45 -15.07
N ALA A 72 11.41 7.58 -15.29
CA ALA A 72 11.13 6.48 -14.38
C ALA A 72 10.83 5.19 -15.13
N VAL A 73 11.15 4.06 -14.53
CA VAL A 73 10.68 2.74 -14.95
C VAL A 73 9.66 2.27 -13.91
N GLN A 74 8.44 2.01 -14.36
CA GLN A 74 7.39 1.44 -13.53
C GLN A 74 7.54 -0.08 -13.48
N LEU A 75 7.62 -0.65 -12.30
CA LEU A 75 7.64 -2.08 -12.06
C LEU A 75 6.24 -2.56 -11.67
N LEU A 76 5.72 -3.50 -12.43
CA LEU A 76 4.38 -4.07 -12.28
C LEU A 76 4.50 -5.57 -12.00
N PRO A 77 4.43 -6.00 -10.73
CA PRO A 77 4.42 -7.42 -10.38
C PRO A 77 3.23 -8.15 -11.00
N ASP A 78 3.45 -9.33 -11.56
CA ASP A 78 2.34 -10.19 -11.96
C ASP A 78 1.64 -10.72 -10.71
N ARG A 79 0.36 -10.42 -10.60
CA ARG A 79 -0.49 -10.83 -9.48
C ARG A 79 -1.32 -12.07 -9.80
N LYS A 80 -1.16 -12.63 -10.99
CA LYS A 80 -1.85 -13.86 -11.38
C LYS A 80 -1.10 -15.06 -10.79
N ARG A 81 -1.80 -15.87 -10.02
CA ARG A 81 -1.33 -17.17 -9.57
C ARG A 81 -2.40 -18.20 -9.91
N PHE A 82 -2.05 -19.24 -10.63
CA PHE A 82 -3.01 -20.26 -11.11
C PHE A 82 -4.21 -19.68 -11.88
N GLY A 83 -4.01 -18.63 -12.69
CA GLY A 83 -5.08 -17.98 -13.45
C GLY A 83 -5.97 -17.02 -12.64
N ILE A 84 -5.82 -16.96 -11.33
CA ILE A 84 -6.60 -16.09 -10.44
C ILE A 84 -5.73 -14.91 -10.00
N ALA A 85 -6.27 -13.69 -10.09
CA ALA A 85 -5.60 -12.49 -9.59
C ALA A 85 -5.63 -12.48 -8.06
N VAL A 86 -4.53 -12.88 -7.42
CA VAL A 86 -4.37 -12.81 -5.95
C VAL A 86 -3.78 -11.44 -5.60
N ARG A 87 -4.64 -10.51 -5.21
CA ARG A 87 -4.25 -9.18 -4.76
C ARG A 87 -4.54 -9.02 -3.28
N THR A 88 -3.58 -8.47 -2.54
CA THR A 88 -3.84 -8.06 -1.17
C THR A 88 -4.59 -6.72 -1.13
N ALA A 89 -5.07 -6.33 0.05
CA ALA A 89 -5.66 -5.00 0.26
C ALA A 89 -4.61 -3.87 0.19
N TRP A 90 -3.31 -4.20 0.18
CA TRP A 90 -2.18 -3.25 0.17
C TRP A 90 -1.22 -3.52 -1.00
N PRO A 91 -1.68 -3.44 -2.25
CA PRO A 91 -0.81 -3.69 -3.41
C PRO A 91 0.30 -2.64 -3.49
N LEU A 92 1.51 -3.07 -3.85
CA LEU A 92 2.64 -2.18 -4.05
C LEU A 92 2.96 -2.05 -5.54
N ASN A 93 3.27 -0.82 -5.97
CA ASN A 93 3.90 -0.53 -7.24
C ASN A 93 5.29 0.07 -6.99
N GLY A 94 6.26 -0.29 -7.84
CA GLY A 94 7.62 0.23 -7.79
C GLY A 94 7.87 1.20 -8.95
N PHE A 95 8.62 2.26 -8.65
CA PHE A 95 9.09 3.21 -9.65
C PHE A 95 10.58 3.42 -9.47
N VAL A 96 11.36 3.04 -10.47
CA VAL A 96 12.81 3.24 -10.53
C VAL A 96 13.07 4.56 -11.23
N HIS A 97 13.41 5.59 -10.49
CA HIS A 97 13.79 6.89 -11.04
C HIS A 97 15.26 6.88 -11.43
N TYR A 98 15.57 7.34 -12.62
CA TYR A 98 16.92 7.42 -13.17
C TYR A 98 17.27 8.86 -13.58
N ALA A 99 18.53 9.23 -13.53
CA ALA A 99 19.01 10.54 -13.97
C ALA A 99 19.23 10.56 -15.51
N ALA A 100 19.91 9.53 -16.02
CA ALA A 100 20.19 9.37 -17.45
C ALA A 100 20.00 7.90 -17.84
N LEU A 101 19.69 7.66 -19.12
CA LEU A 101 19.66 6.33 -19.73
C LEU A 101 21.06 5.99 -20.22
N ASP A 102 21.34 4.68 -20.26
CA ASP A 102 22.61 4.11 -20.77
C ASP A 102 23.86 4.58 -20.02
N GLU A 103 23.70 5.25 -18.87
CA GLU A 103 24.76 5.68 -17.99
C GLU A 103 24.65 5.01 -16.62
N ARG A 104 25.81 4.74 -16.02
CA ARG A 104 25.84 4.23 -14.64
C ARG A 104 25.61 5.37 -13.66
N ALA A 105 24.41 5.42 -13.13
CA ALA A 105 24.00 6.46 -12.18
C ALA A 105 23.25 5.83 -11.00
N PRO A 106 23.16 6.50 -9.84
CA PRO A 106 22.29 6.08 -8.78
C PRO A 106 20.84 6.16 -9.24
N VAL A 107 20.10 5.06 -9.10
CA VAL A 107 18.67 5.03 -9.32
C VAL A 107 17.94 4.93 -7.99
N THR A 108 16.77 5.55 -7.88
CA THR A 108 15.95 5.51 -6.68
C THR A 108 14.72 4.66 -6.94
N LEU A 109 14.66 3.48 -6.34
CA LEU A 109 13.42 2.68 -6.29
C LEU A 109 12.49 3.28 -5.24
N THR A 110 11.35 3.81 -5.68
CA THR A 110 10.27 4.32 -4.82
C THR A 110 9.12 3.32 -4.82
N LYS A 111 8.75 2.82 -3.63
CA LYS A 111 7.61 1.93 -3.42
C LYS A 111 6.39 2.75 -3.05
N ARG A 112 5.27 2.52 -3.75
CA ARG A 112 4.02 3.26 -3.52
C ARG A 112 2.86 2.32 -3.26
N MET A 113 1.98 2.73 -2.38
CA MET A 113 0.73 2.06 -1.99
C MET A 113 -0.47 2.94 -2.35
N PRO A 114 -1.64 2.37 -2.72
CA PRO A 114 -2.86 3.14 -2.98
C PRO A 114 -3.27 4.01 -1.79
N TRP A 115 -3.84 5.18 -2.09
CA TRP A 115 -4.39 6.07 -1.07
C TRP A 115 -5.52 5.41 -0.27
N SER A 116 -6.41 4.64 -0.95
CA SER A 116 -7.49 3.90 -0.28
C SER A 116 -6.96 2.95 0.78
N SER A 117 -5.89 2.19 0.46
CA SER A 117 -5.27 1.27 1.41
C SER A 117 -4.72 1.99 2.63
N ALA A 118 -4.02 3.11 2.43
CA ALA A 118 -3.46 3.90 3.54
C ALA A 118 -4.55 4.53 4.40
N LEU A 119 -5.53 5.21 3.77
CA LEU A 119 -6.60 5.93 4.48
C LEU A 119 -7.54 4.98 5.21
N LEU A 120 -7.98 3.87 4.56
CA LEU A 120 -8.85 2.90 5.20
C LEU A 120 -8.17 2.20 6.37
N THR A 121 -6.88 1.86 6.22
CA THR A 121 -6.10 1.27 7.32
C THR A 121 -5.97 2.25 8.48
N GLY A 122 -5.60 3.51 8.20
CA GLY A 122 -5.50 4.55 9.22
C GLY A 122 -6.84 4.82 9.91
N ALA A 123 -7.93 4.94 9.15
CA ALA A 123 -9.27 5.13 9.67
C ALA A 123 -9.72 3.96 10.55
N TRP A 124 -9.42 2.71 10.14
CA TRP A 124 -9.72 1.53 10.93
C TRP A 124 -9.00 1.54 12.28
N PHE A 125 -7.68 1.77 12.29
CA PHE A 125 -6.92 1.88 13.54
C PHE A 125 -7.41 3.03 14.43
N LEU A 126 -7.69 4.19 13.84
CA LEU A 126 -8.25 5.35 14.57
C LEU A 126 -9.61 5.00 15.19
N THR A 127 -10.48 4.30 14.45
CA THR A 127 -11.80 3.91 14.95
C THR A 127 -11.70 2.91 16.09
N VAL A 128 -10.87 1.87 15.97
CA VAL A 128 -10.71 0.85 16.99
C VAL A 128 -10.03 1.41 18.24
N ALA A 129 -8.86 2.04 18.08
CA ALA A 129 -8.12 2.58 19.23
C ALA A 129 -8.83 3.79 19.85
N GLY A 130 -9.29 4.74 19.02
CA GLY A 130 -10.01 5.93 19.47
C GLY A 130 -11.36 5.57 20.08
N GLY A 131 -12.12 4.68 19.46
CA GLY A 131 -13.39 4.19 19.99
C GLY A 131 -13.23 3.48 21.34
N THR A 132 -12.22 2.64 21.49
CA THR A 132 -11.88 1.99 22.76
C THR A 132 -11.53 3.03 23.83
N LEU A 133 -10.70 4.02 23.49
CA LEU A 133 -10.31 5.08 24.43
C LEU A 133 -11.52 5.93 24.85
N VAL A 134 -12.31 6.41 23.90
CA VAL A 134 -13.53 7.22 24.18
C VAL A 134 -14.50 6.43 25.05
N TYR A 135 -14.72 5.15 24.74
CA TYR A 135 -15.58 4.29 25.57
C TYR A 135 -15.04 4.18 26.99
N LEU A 136 -13.74 3.93 27.21
CA LEU A 136 -13.13 3.81 28.52
C LEU A 136 -13.24 5.09 29.35
N VAL A 137 -13.00 6.23 28.72
CA VAL A 137 -13.14 7.54 29.35
C VAL A 137 -14.59 7.77 29.78
N ALA A 138 -15.55 7.56 28.87
CA ALA A 138 -16.97 7.71 29.19
C ALA A 138 -17.43 6.73 30.30
N PHE A 139 -16.95 5.48 30.24
CA PHE A 139 -17.22 4.46 31.24
C PHE A 139 -16.69 4.85 32.64
N ALA A 140 -15.47 5.39 32.70
CA ALA A 140 -14.87 5.87 33.93
C ALA A 140 -15.64 7.04 34.53
N PHE A 141 -16.01 8.06 33.72
CA PHE A 141 -16.81 9.20 34.17
C PHE A 141 -18.23 8.84 34.62
N ALA A 142 -18.80 7.77 34.03
CA ALA A 142 -20.09 7.24 34.47
C ALA A 142 -20.00 6.40 35.77
N GLY A 143 -18.84 6.36 36.43
CA GLY A 143 -18.62 5.58 37.65
C GLY A 143 -18.46 4.07 37.40
N GLY A 144 -18.28 3.64 36.17
CA GLY A 144 -18.15 2.25 35.81
C GLY A 144 -16.94 1.54 36.45
N LEU A 145 -15.92 2.31 36.82
CA LEU A 145 -14.73 1.76 37.52
C LEU A 145 -14.86 1.72 39.06
N SER A 146 -15.97 2.18 39.64
CA SER A 146 -16.17 2.28 41.08
C SER A 146 -16.42 0.91 41.76
N SER A 147 -16.72 -0.13 41.03
CA SER A 147 -16.90 -1.49 41.49
C SER A 147 -15.85 -2.44 40.94
N ALA A 148 -15.55 -3.54 41.66
CA ALA A 148 -14.62 -4.56 41.19
C ALA A 148 -15.07 -5.20 39.88
N GLY A 149 -16.36 -5.43 39.68
CA GLY A 149 -16.91 -5.95 38.42
C GLY A 149 -16.77 -4.95 37.26
N GLY A 150 -17.01 -3.68 37.56
CA GLY A 150 -16.82 -2.62 36.57
C GLY A 150 -15.34 -2.44 36.20
N ALA A 151 -14.43 -2.44 37.15
CA ALA A 151 -12.99 -2.41 36.87
C ALA A 151 -12.55 -3.60 36.00
N PHE A 152 -13.03 -4.81 36.30
CA PHE A 152 -12.76 -6.00 35.49
C PHE A 152 -13.28 -5.82 34.03
N LEU A 153 -14.50 -5.31 33.88
CA LEU A 153 -15.08 -5.04 32.54
C LEU A 153 -14.25 -4.01 31.76
N GLY A 154 -13.79 -2.93 32.42
CA GLY A 154 -12.94 -1.92 31.82
C GLY A 154 -11.62 -2.51 31.31
N VAL A 155 -10.96 -3.36 32.11
CA VAL A 155 -9.73 -4.06 31.72
C VAL A 155 -10.00 -5.03 30.56
N ALA A 156 -11.09 -5.80 30.61
CA ALA A 156 -11.44 -6.75 29.55
C ALA A 156 -11.67 -6.06 28.20
N LEU A 157 -12.42 -4.95 28.19
CA LEU A 157 -12.69 -4.18 26.97
C LEU A 157 -11.42 -3.49 26.43
N SER A 158 -10.56 -2.97 27.30
CA SER A 158 -9.26 -2.43 26.91
C SER A 158 -8.38 -3.49 26.26
N GLY A 159 -8.31 -4.66 26.91
CA GLY A 159 -7.56 -5.80 26.40
C GLY A 159 -8.07 -6.28 25.04
N LEU A 160 -9.40 -6.34 24.85
CA LEU A 160 -10.00 -6.67 23.57
C LEU A 160 -9.65 -5.65 22.48
N GLY A 161 -9.79 -4.35 22.77
CA GLY A 161 -9.42 -3.27 21.83
C GLY A 161 -7.94 -3.36 21.42
N LEU A 162 -7.03 -3.58 22.41
CA LEU A 162 -5.61 -3.76 22.14
C LEU A 162 -5.35 -5.01 21.27
N LEU A 163 -5.99 -6.13 21.58
CA LEU A 163 -5.85 -7.39 20.85
C LEU A 163 -6.30 -7.23 19.40
N VAL A 164 -7.42 -6.55 19.15
CA VAL A 164 -7.90 -6.25 17.80
C VAL A 164 -6.90 -5.36 17.04
N CYS A 165 -6.34 -4.33 17.70
CA CYS A 165 -5.31 -3.48 17.08
C CYS A 165 -4.04 -4.27 16.74
N LEU A 166 -3.56 -5.13 17.64
CA LEU A 166 -2.38 -5.97 17.41
C LEU A 166 -2.62 -6.96 16.26
N PHE A 167 -3.78 -7.59 16.21
CA PHE A 167 -4.14 -8.47 15.10
C PHE A 167 -4.16 -7.73 13.78
N GLY A 168 -4.79 -6.55 13.73
CA GLY A 168 -4.78 -5.69 12.55
C GLY A 168 -3.37 -5.32 12.09
N LEU A 169 -2.49 -4.97 13.04
CA LEU A 169 -1.08 -4.67 12.75
C LEU A 169 -0.36 -5.86 12.13
N VAL A 170 -0.54 -7.06 12.69
CA VAL A 170 0.05 -8.30 12.13
C VAL A 170 -0.42 -8.53 10.71
N VAL A 171 -1.72 -8.38 10.43
CA VAL A 171 -2.29 -8.55 9.09
C VAL A 171 -1.70 -7.54 8.09
N VAL A 172 -1.62 -6.26 8.48
CA VAL A 172 -1.04 -5.20 7.63
C VAL A 172 0.43 -5.48 7.34
N VAL A 173 1.22 -5.82 8.35
CA VAL A 173 2.66 -6.13 8.20
C VAL A 173 2.86 -7.37 7.33
N ALA A 174 2.08 -8.42 7.52
CA ALA A 174 2.19 -9.65 6.72
C ALA A 174 1.85 -9.39 5.25
N ALA A 175 0.78 -8.66 4.97
CA ALA A 175 0.39 -8.30 3.63
C ALA A 175 1.40 -7.37 2.95
N TYR A 176 1.92 -6.37 3.68
CA TYR A 176 2.99 -5.50 3.19
C TYR A 176 4.24 -6.32 2.81
N ARG A 177 4.71 -7.21 3.69
CA ARG A 177 5.88 -8.06 3.42
C ARG A 177 5.68 -8.96 2.21
N LEU A 178 4.47 -9.49 2.01
CA LEU A 178 4.14 -10.31 0.85
C LEU A 178 4.24 -9.52 -0.46
N GLU A 179 3.64 -8.32 -0.51
CA GLU A 179 3.69 -7.45 -1.69
C GLU A 179 5.11 -6.91 -1.92
N ASP A 180 5.84 -6.59 -0.85
CA ASP A 180 7.23 -6.14 -0.93
C ASP A 180 8.14 -7.22 -1.53
N LYS A 181 8.00 -8.48 -1.09
CA LYS A 181 8.73 -9.60 -1.69
C LYS A 181 8.43 -9.76 -3.18
N ARG A 182 7.17 -9.61 -3.60
CA ARG A 182 6.77 -9.68 -5.01
C ARG A 182 7.41 -8.56 -5.82
N LEU A 183 7.33 -7.34 -5.32
CA LEU A 183 7.93 -6.18 -5.99
C LEU A 183 9.44 -6.29 -6.09
N MET A 184 10.11 -6.70 -5.00
CA MET A 184 11.56 -6.87 -4.98
C MET A 184 12.03 -8.00 -5.91
N ALA A 185 11.25 -9.09 -6.05
CA ALA A 185 11.56 -10.13 -7.02
C ALA A 185 11.56 -9.60 -8.46
N VAL A 186 10.55 -8.79 -8.82
CA VAL A 186 10.50 -8.13 -10.13
C VAL A 186 11.66 -7.14 -10.32
N PHE A 187 12.03 -6.40 -9.26
CA PHE A 187 13.17 -5.48 -9.32
C PHE A 187 14.50 -6.21 -9.53
N GLU A 188 14.74 -7.34 -8.86
CA GLU A 188 15.96 -8.16 -9.08
C GLU A 188 15.99 -8.75 -10.49
N GLU A 189 14.84 -9.24 -11.00
CA GLU A 189 14.75 -9.68 -12.40
C GLU A 189 15.00 -8.55 -13.39
N PHE A 190 14.50 -7.35 -13.10
CA PHE A 190 14.76 -6.15 -13.89
C PHE A 190 16.26 -5.84 -13.94
N LYS A 191 16.95 -5.86 -12.79
CA LYS A 191 18.41 -5.66 -12.73
C LYS A 191 19.17 -6.71 -13.54
N ALA A 192 18.73 -7.97 -13.51
CA ALA A 192 19.38 -9.05 -14.26
C ALA A 192 19.13 -8.95 -15.77
N ALA A 193 18.06 -8.29 -16.20
CA ALA A 193 17.70 -8.12 -17.61
C ALA A 193 18.38 -6.89 -18.26
N LEU A 194 18.96 -5.98 -17.48
CA LEU A 194 19.68 -4.80 -17.94
C LEU A 194 21.13 -5.10 -18.28
#